data_a46704aa6775eb3abc7f5ccc9357087f
#
_entry.id   a46704aa6775eb3abc7f5ccc9357087f
#
_cell.length_a   1.000
_cell.length_b   1.000
_cell.length_c   1.000
_cell.angle_alpha   90.00
_cell.angle_beta   90.00
_cell.angle_gamma   90.00
#
_symmetry.space_group_name_H-M   'P 1'
#
loop_
_entity.id
_entity.type
_entity.pdbx_description
1 polymer ?
#
loop_
_entity_poly.entity_id
_entity_poly.type
_entity_poly.pdbx_seq_one_letter_code
_entity_poly.pdbx_strand_id
1 'polypeptide(L)'
;SASRESSAKSTNGNGRGNDRERAEAEVMDLQTQAGITEGFVQGLLDAMGLEARVESTIEEDRLTVEAHGLNLGLAIGNRGDTVRAITELSRTLVQRSSDGQAEGSLVVDIGGYRERRRSFLADFARSQAEAVLDDGRARTMEPMAAADRKVIHDTIGEIDGLETISEGSGTDRQVVIMVETTG
;
A
#
# COMPACT_ATOMS: atom_id res chain seq x y z
N SER A 1 62.13 -18.26 -59.16
CA SER A 1 62.10 -16.81 -59.25
C SER A 1 60.96 -16.26 -58.54
N ALA A 2 61.20 -15.80 -57.34
CA ALA A 2 61.14 -14.38 -56.98
C ALA A 2 59.73 -13.86 -56.99
N SER A 3 59.20 -13.31 -55.99
CA SER A 3 59.59 -12.36 -55.03
C SER A 3 58.32 -11.75 -54.40
N ARG A 4 58.37 -11.53 -53.08
CA ARG A 4 58.05 -10.30 -52.35
C ARG A 4 56.57 -9.89 -52.23
N GLU A 5 56.21 -9.87 -50.95
CA GLU A 5 55.99 -8.65 -50.14
C GLU A 5 54.73 -7.88 -50.51
N SER A 6 53.79 -7.71 -49.57
CA SER A 6 53.86 -6.63 -48.60
C SER A 6 52.58 -6.62 -47.79
N SER A 7 52.67 -6.77 -46.53
CA SER A 7 52.25 -5.83 -45.50
C SER A 7 51.24 -4.77 -45.80
N ALA A 8 50.09 -4.81 -45.10
CA ALA A 8 49.33 -3.66 -44.60
C ALA A 8 48.31 -4.16 -43.58
N LYS A 9 48.55 -4.08 -42.37
CA LYS A 9 48.27 -3.12 -41.30
C LYS A 9 47.10 -2.17 -41.62
N SER A 10 45.97 -2.41 -40.98
CA SER A 10 45.03 -1.34 -40.62
C SER A 10 44.08 -1.86 -39.58
N THR A 11 44.36 -1.55 -38.35
CA THR A 11 43.69 -0.59 -37.44
C THR A 11 42.21 -0.87 -37.27
N ASN A 12 41.94 -1.60 -36.20
CA ASN A 12 41.41 -1.11 -34.97
C ASN A 12 40.61 0.19 -35.12
N GLY A 13 39.33 0.07 -35.10
CA GLY A 13 38.34 1.13 -35.12
C GLY A 13 37.23 0.84 -34.13
N ASN A 14 37.53 1.00 -32.91
CA ASN A 14 36.78 1.76 -31.92
C ASN A 14 35.29 1.42 -31.75
N GLY A 15 35.02 0.31 -31.06
CA GLY A 15 33.75 0.03 -30.38
C GLY A 15 33.76 0.52 -28.95
N ARG A 16 34.25 1.74 -28.69
CA ARG A 16 34.21 2.39 -27.36
C ARG A 16 33.37 3.64 -27.42
N GLY A 17 32.09 3.50 -27.46
CA GLY A 17 31.23 4.66 -27.54
C GLY A 17 29.76 4.45 -27.22
N ASN A 18 29.39 3.36 -26.57
CA ASN A 18 27.98 3.18 -26.24
C ASN A 18 27.69 2.74 -24.79
N ASP A 19 28.68 2.84 -23.91
CA ASP A 19 28.52 2.46 -22.49
C ASP A 19 28.42 3.67 -21.55
N ARG A 20 28.13 4.87 -22.08
CA ARG A 20 28.08 6.12 -21.28
C ARG A 20 26.76 6.85 -21.28
N GLU A 21 25.70 6.26 -21.77
CA GLU A 21 24.34 6.81 -21.66
C GLU A 21 23.32 5.79 -21.17
N ARG A 22 23.67 4.98 -20.19
CA ARG A 22 22.69 4.63 -19.18
C ARG A 22 22.61 5.86 -18.29
N ALA A 23 21.79 6.82 -18.70
CA ALA A 23 21.29 7.86 -17.83
C ALA A 23 20.90 7.14 -16.52
N GLU A 24 21.49 7.52 -15.39
CA GLU A 24 20.98 7.14 -14.08
C GLU A 24 19.51 7.52 -14.12
N ALA A 25 18.64 6.52 -14.17
CA ALA A 25 17.20 6.78 -14.24
C ALA A 25 16.88 7.51 -12.96
N GLU A 26 16.52 8.77 -13.08
CA GLU A 26 16.27 9.66 -11.95
C GLU A 26 15.07 9.10 -11.17
N VAL A 27 15.30 8.75 -9.92
CA VAL A 27 14.26 8.23 -9.04
C VAL A 27 13.22 9.32 -8.82
N MET A 28 11.96 9.03 -9.10
CA MET A 28 10.87 9.98 -8.91
C MET A 28 10.70 10.28 -7.42
N ASP A 29 10.90 11.53 -7.05
CA ASP A 29 10.77 12.01 -5.68
C ASP A 29 9.30 12.04 -5.19
N LEU A 30 9.11 12.12 -3.88
CA LEU A 30 7.78 12.14 -3.26
C LEU A 30 6.95 13.35 -3.64
N GLN A 31 7.57 14.51 -3.94
CA GLN A 31 6.85 15.72 -4.33
C GLN A 31 6.23 15.58 -5.73
N THR A 32 6.96 14.97 -6.66
CA THR A 32 6.45 14.66 -8.00
C THR A 32 5.34 13.62 -7.93
N GLN A 33 5.52 12.57 -7.11
CA GLN A 33 4.49 11.56 -6.85
C GLN A 33 3.21 12.19 -6.26
N ALA A 34 3.36 13.16 -5.36
CA ALA A 34 2.24 13.89 -4.75
C ALA A 34 1.38 14.57 -5.81
N GLY A 35 1.98 15.37 -6.71
CA GLY A 35 1.23 16.05 -7.76
C GLY A 35 0.49 15.10 -8.69
N ILE A 36 1.12 13.99 -9.08
CA ILE A 36 0.49 12.95 -9.92
C ILE A 36 -0.70 12.31 -9.19
N THR A 37 -0.52 11.98 -7.93
CA THR A 37 -1.54 11.26 -7.14
C THR A 37 -2.71 12.18 -6.78
N GLU A 38 -2.45 13.41 -6.35
CA GLU A 38 -3.49 14.40 -6.09
C GLU A 38 -4.38 14.63 -7.31
N GLY A 39 -3.75 14.88 -8.48
CA GLY A 39 -4.49 15.08 -9.73
C GLY A 39 -5.35 13.86 -10.12
N PHE A 40 -4.81 12.66 -9.96
CA PHE A 40 -5.55 11.42 -10.22
C PHE A 40 -6.72 11.23 -9.25
N VAL A 41 -6.49 11.37 -7.95
CA VAL A 41 -7.53 11.16 -6.92
C VAL A 41 -8.62 12.23 -7.05
N GLN A 42 -8.26 13.51 -7.24
CA GLN A 42 -9.22 14.59 -7.45
C GLN A 42 -10.10 14.32 -8.69
N GLY A 43 -9.47 14.02 -9.84
CA GLY A 43 -10.21 13.75 -11.07
C GLY A 43 -11.12 12.52 -10.96
N LEU A 44 -10.71 11.48 -10.21
CA LEU A 44 -11.53 10.31 -9.95
C LEU A 44 -12.74 10.65 -9.09
N LEU A 45 -12.56 11.42 -8.01
CA LEU A 45 -13.66 11.85 -7.13
C LEU A 45 -14.65 12.75 -7.87
N ASP A 46 -14.16 13.68 -8.68
CA ASP A 46 -15.00 14.53 -9.53
C ASP A 46 -15.83 13.70 -10.53
N ALA A 47 -15.20 12.69 -11.17
CA ALA A 47 -15.89 11.77 -12.08
C ALA A 47 -16.95 10.90 -11.38
N MET A 48 -16.76 10.62 -10.07
CA MET A 48 -17.76 9.94 -9.24
C MET A 48 -18.87 10.89 -8.74
N GLY A 49 -18.79 12.19 -9.06
CA GLY A 49 -19.74 13.19 -8.59
C GLY A 49 -19.60 13.53 -7.11
N LEU A 50 -18.42 13.35 -6.54
CA LEU A 50 -18.13 13.60 -5.13
C LEU A 50 -17.40 14.94 -4.98
N GLU A 51 -17.95 15.82 -4.14
CA GLU A 51 -17.32 17.09 -3.79
C GLU A 51 -16.28 16.84 -2.69
N ALA A 52 -15.01 16.86 -3.07
CA ALA A 52 -13.90 16.65 -2.16
C ALA A 52 -12.72 17.57 -2.50
N ARG A 53 -11.94 17.90 -1.49
CA ARG A 53 -10.63 18.54 -1.63
C ARG A 53 -9.56 17.51 -1.34
N VAL A 54 -8.61 17.38 -2.25
CA VAL A 54 -7.48 16.46 -2.13
C VAL A 54 -6.22 17.26 -1.76
N GLU A 55 -5.51 16.79 -0.76
CA GLU A 55 -4.26 17.36 -0.27
C GLU A 55 -3.26 16.24 0.00
N SER A 56 -1.98 16.53 -0.04
CA SER A 56 -0.94 15.57 0.32
C SER A 56 -0.05 16.06 1.45
N THR A 57 0.48 15.11 2.20
CA THR A 57 1.48 15.31 3.24
C THR A 57 2.62 14.34 3.03
N ILE A 58 3.86 14.82 3.15
CA ILE A 58 5.06 14.00 3.06
C ILE A 58 5.72 14.01 4.44
N GLU A 59 5.89 12.82 5.01
CA GLU A 59 6.57 12.60 6.28
C GLU A 59 7.65 11.53 6.07
N GLU A 60 8.91 11.91 6.24
CA GLU A 60 10.06 11.06 5.98
C GLU A 60 10.01 10.45 4.56
N ASP A 61 9.79 9.15 4.44
CA ASP A 61 9.68 8.38 3.20
C ASP A 61 8.22 8.02 2.83
N ARG A 62 7.25 8.70 3.44
CA ARG A 62 5.82 8.42 3.23
C ARG A 62 5.08 9.59 2.64
N LEU A 63 4.43 9.35 1.52
CA LEU A 63 3.43 10.22 0.92
C LEU A 63 2.03 9.76 1.34
N THR A 64 1.28 10.62 2.01
CA THR A 64 -0.14 10.42 2.30
C THR A 64 -0.96 11.42 1.49
N VAL A 65 -1.91 10.94 0.70
CA VAL A 65 -2.86 11.76 -0.06
C VAL A 65 -4.22 11.62 0.58
N GLU A 66 -4.78 12.72 1.06
CA GLU A 66 -6.02 12.74 1.81
C GLU A 66 -7.13 13.47 1.04
N ALA A 67 -8.31 12.89 0.98
CA ALA A 67 -9.49 13.52 0.43
C ALA A 67 -10.45 13.91 1.56
N HIS A 68 -10.80 15.19 1.63
CA HIS A 68 -11.72 15.75 2.62
C HIS A 68 -13.00 16.23 1.93
N GLY A 69 -14.15 15.87 2.47
CA GLY A 69 -15.45 16.23 1.91
C GLY A 69 -16.61 15.57 2.63
N LEU A 70 -17.81 15.80 2.14
CA LEU A 70 -19.03 15.19 2.65
C LEU A 70 -19.45 14.01 1.76
N ASN A 71 -20.13 13.02 2.37
CA ASN A 71 -20.72 11.89 1.66
C ASN A 71 -19.74 11.04 0.81
N LEU A 72 -18.52 10.89 1.26
CA LEU A 72 -17.46 10.15 0.55
C LEU A 72 -17.61 8.61 0.62
N GLY A 73 -18.74 8.11 1.09
CA GLY A 73 -18.98 6.68 1.29
C GLY A 73 -18.76 5.82 0.04
N LEU A 74 -19.10 6.34 -1.16
CA LEU A 74 -18.88 5.63 -2.43
C LEU A 74 -17.39 5.42 -2.72
N ALA A 75 -16.55 6.41 -2.44
CA ALA A 75 -15.10 6.33 -2.62
C ALA A 75 -14.40 5.54 -1.50
N ILE A 76 -15.02 5.39 -0.35
CA ILE A 76 -14.55 4.50 0.71
C ILE A 76 -14.90 3.04 0.36
N GLY A 77 -16.16 2.79 -0.02
CA GLY A 77 -16.66 1.46 -0.34
C GLY A 77 -16.94 0.60 0.89
N ASN A 78 -17.43 -0.63 0.64
CA ASN A 78 -17.67 -1.58 1.70
C ASN A 78 -16.37 -1.98 2.38
N ARG A 79 -16.28 -1.76 3.70
CA ARG A 79 -15.07 -2.07 4.50
C ARG A 79 -13.77 -1.47 3.94
N GLY A 80 -13.86 -0.37 3.18
CA GLY A 80 -12.71 0.29 2.57
C GLY A 80 -12.20 -0.34 1.27
N ASP A 81 -12.99 -1.18 0.61
CA ASP A 81 -12.57 -1.85 -0.63
C ASP A 81 -12.25 -0.85 -1.73
N THR A 82 -13.09 0.19 -1.89
CA THR A 82 -12.88 1.22 -2.92
C THR A 82 -11.62 2.04 -2.64
N VAL A 83 -11.41 2.53 -1.41
CA VAL A 83 -10.21 3.31 -1.09
C VAL A 83 -8.93 2.48 -1.20
N ARG A 84 -8.97 1.16 -0.94
CA ARG A 84 -7.84 0.28 -1.21
C ARG A 84 -7.55 0.16 -2.70
N ALA A 85 -8.59 0.00 -3.52
CA ALA A 85 -8.44 -0.03 -4.98
C ALA A 85 -7.87 1.29 -5.52
N ILE A 86 -8.34 2.44 -5.02
CA ILE A 86 -7.81 3.76 -5.36
C ILE A 86 -6.32 3.86 -4.99
N THR A 87 -5.94 3.38 -3.82
CA THR A 87 -4.52 3.36 -3.40
C THR A 87 -3.66 2.52 -4.34
N GLU A 88 -4.11 1.32 -4.73
CA GLU A 88 -3.36 0.46 -5.66
C GLU A 88 -3.28 1.05 -7.09
N LEU A 89 -4.35 1.69 -7.56
CA LEU A 89 -4.34 2.41 -8.82
C LEU A 89 -3.37 3.59 -8.80
N SER A 90 -3.34 4.36 -7.70
CA SER A 90 -2.39 5.46 -7.50
C SER A 90 -0.94 4.97 -7.53
N ARG A 91 -0.63 3.88 -6.83
CA ARG A 91 0.69 3.24 -6.86
C ARG A 91 1.07 2.77 -8.27
N THR A 92 0.14 2.15 -8.96
CA THR A 92 0.37 1.69 -10.34
C THR A 92 0.63 2.87 -11.28
N LEU A 93 -0.11 3.97 -11.12
CA LEU A 93 0.09 5.18 -11.90
C LEU A 93 1.47 5.78 -11.67
N VAL A 94 1.88 5.93 -10.41
CA VAL A 94 3.22 6.42 -10.04
C VAL A 94 4.31 5.51 -10.60
N GLN A 95 4.19 4.19 -10.44
CA GLN A 95 5.17 3.25 -10.98
C GLN A 95 5.32 3.32 -12.50
N ARG A 96 4.21 3.52 -13.22
CA ARG A 96 4.25 3.68 -14.68
C ARG A 96 4.87 5.01 -15.10
N SER A 97 4.59 6.07 -14.36
CA SER A 97 5.13 7.40 -14.64
C SER A 97 6.63 7.54 -14.32
N SER A 98 7.14 6.67 -13.46
CA SER A 98 8.54 6.64 -13.00
C SER A 98 9.38 5.52 -13.61
N ASP A 99 8.84 4.79 -14.60
CA ASP A 99 9.46 3.55 -15.12
C ASP A 99 9.86 2.55 -14.01
N GLY A 100 9.07 2.52 -12.93
CA GLY A 100 9.28 1.66 -11.76
C GLY A 100 10.28 2.20 -10.74
N GLN A 101 10.78 3.43 -10.91
CA GLN A 101 11.76 4.06 -10.02
C GLN A 101 11.13 5.21 -9.23
N ALA A 102 10.25 4.87 -8.30
CA ALA A 102 9.65 5.79 -7.35
C ALA A 102 10.18 5.48 -5.94
N GLU A 103 10.54 6.53 -5.19
CA GLU A 103 10.97 6.40 -3.80
C GLU A 103 9.80 6.33 -2.82
N GLY A 104 10.07 5.81 -1.63
CA GLY A 104 9.17 5.85 -0.49
C GLY A 104 7.91 5.00 -0.61
N SER A 105 6.91 5.37 0.17
CA SER A 105 5.62 4.68 0.26
C SER A 105 4.46 5.64 0.02
N LEU A 106 3.43 5.17 -0.70
CA LEU A 106 2.22 5.93 -1.03
C LEU A 106 0.99 5.32 -0.37
N VAL A 107 0.18 6.18 0.24
CA VAL A 107 -1.12 5.85 0.84
C VAL A 107 -2.15 6.89 0.44
N VAL A 108 -3.37 6.44 0.14
CA VAL A 108 -4.53 7.31 -0.02
C VAL A 108 -5.48 7.08 1.16
N ASP A 109 -5.95 8.16 1.78
CA ASP A 109 -7.02 8.13 2.77
C ASP A 109 -8.19 9.00 2.33
N ILE A 110 -9.40 8.52 2.48
CA ILE A 110 -10.62 9.22 2.09
C ILE A 110 -11.47 9.47 3.33
N GLY A 111 -11.62 10.76 3.65
CA GLY A 111 -12.41 11.22 4.76
C GLY A 111 -11.96 10.70 6.13
N GLY A 112 -10.68 10.40 6.32
CA GLY A 112 -10.17 9.85 7.59
C GLY A 112 -10.67 8.43 7.87
N TYR A 113 -10.99 7.66 6.83
CA TYR A 113 -11.54 6.30 6.97
C TYR A 113 -10.60 5.36 7.72
N ARG A 114 -9.30 5.44 7.46
CA ARG A 114 -8.32 4.50 8.04
C ARG A 114 -8.31 4.55 9.56
N GLU A 115 -8.27 5.74 10.14
CA GLU A 115 -8.26 5.90 11.59
C GLU A 115 -9.59 5.48 12.22
N ARG A 116 -10.73 5.89 11.63
CA ARG A 116 -12.04 5.44 12.12
C ARG A 116 -12.21 3.92 12.04
N ARG A 117 -11.73 3.29 10.97
CA ARG A 117 -11.76 1.83 10.81
C ARG A 117 -10.91 1.14 11.86
N ARG A 118 -9.69 1.65 12.10
CA ARG A 118 -8.79 1.14 13.11
C ARG A 118 -9.41 1.20 14.51
N SER A 119 -9.95 2.36 14.90
CA SER A 119 -10.60 2.55 16.18
C SER A 119 -11.79 1.62 16.36
N PHE A 120 -12.67 1.54 15.36
CA PHE A 120 -13.82 0.64 15.38
C PHE A 120 -13.40 -0.83 15.58
N LEU A 121 -12.38 -1.28 14.84
CA LEU A 121 -11.90 -2.68 14.96
C LEU A 121 -11.26 -2.96 16.30
N ALA A 122 -10.52 -2.01 16.88
CA ALA A 122 -9.93 -2.15 18.21
C ALA A 122 -11.02 -2.26 19.29
N ASP A 123 -12.03 -1.40 19.24
CA ASP A 123 -13.15 -1.43 20.21
C ASP A 123 -13.96 -2.73 20.06
N PHE A 124 -14.21 -3.15 18.82
CA PHE A 124 -14.89 -4.41 18.54
C PHE A 124 -14.09 -5.61 19.05
N ALA A 125 -12.76 -5.63 18.81
CA ALA A 125 -11.88 -6.68 19.30
C ALA A 125 -11.91 -6.78 20.84
N ARG A 126 -11.86 -5.65 21.56
CA ARG A 126 -11.98 -5.61 23.02
C ARG A 126 -13.30 -6.19 23.50
N SER A 127 -14.42 -5.81 22.87
CA SER A 127 -15.74 -6.36 23.20
C SER A 127 -15.80 -7.88 22.98
N GLN A 128 -15.20 -8.39 21.91
CA GLN A 128 -15.13 -9.84 21.68
C GLN A 128 -14.20 -10.54 22.68
N ALA A 129 -13.12 -9.90 23.07
CA ALA A 129 -12.19 -10.38 24.10
C ALA A 129 -12.90 -10.59 25.45
N GLU A 130 -13.68 -9.61 25.91
CA GLU A 130 -14.48 -9.71 27.11
C GLU A 130 -15.43 -10.91 27.07
N ALA A 131 -16.10 -11.13 25.94
CA ALA A 131 -16.99 -12.28 25.77
C ALA A 131 -16.25 -13.62 25.78
N VAL A 132 -15.03 -13.69 25.21
CA VAL A 132 -14.19 -14.91 25.26
C VAL A 132 -13.71 -15.20 26.67
N LEU A 133 -13.32 -14.18 27.42
CA LEU A 133 -12.90 -14.33 28.82
C LEU A 133 -14.06 -14.77 29.74
N ASP A 134 -15.29 -14.31 29.46
CA ASP A 134 -16.48 -14.64 30.25
C ASP A 134 -16.94 -16.10 30.04
N ASP A 135 -17.01 -16.56 28.79
CA ASP A 135 -17.59 -17.87 28.47
C ASP A 135 -16.59 -18.94 28.01
N GLY A 136 -15.33 -18.58 27.85
CA GLY A 136 -14.25 -19.48 27.39
C GLY A 136 -14.36 -19.95 25.93
N ARG A 137 -15.28 -19.38 25.15
CA ARG A 137 -15.55 -19.83 23.78
C ARG A 137 -14.80 -18.97 22.78
N ALA A 138 -14.08 -19.63 21.85
CA ALA A 138 -13.44 -18.93 20.75
C ALA A 138 -14.45 -18.15 19.90
N ARG A 139 -14.02 -16.98 19.44
CA ARG A 139 -14.79 -16.09 18.52
C ARG A 139 -14.08 -15.96 17.20
N THR A 140 -14.76 -16.36 16.14
CA THR A 140 -14.29 -16.19 14.77
C THR A 140 -14.84 -14.89 14.21
N MET A 141 -13.93 -14.03 13.74
CA MET A 141 -14.28 -12.78 13.09
C MET A 141 -14.69 -13.02 11.63
N GLU A 142 -15.36 -12.05 11.02
CA GLU A 142 -15.59 -12.09 9.59
C GLU A 142 -14.27 -11.93 8.80
N PRO A 143 -14.20 -12.50 7.58
CA PRO A 143 -13.05 -12.29 6.71
C PRO A 143 -12.75 -10.81 6.48
N MET A 144 -11.47 -10.45 6.53
CA MET A 144 -11.04 -9.06 6.40
C MET A 144 -9.63 -8.94 5.84
N ALA A 145 -9.29 -7.72 5.38
CA ALA A 145 -7.98 -7.40 4.85
C ALA A 145 -6.86 -7.57 5.90
N ALA A 146 -5.63 -7.78 5.42
CA ALA A 146 -4.47 -8.01 6.30
C ALA A 146 -4.24 -6.87 7.31
N ALA A 147 -4.45 -5.61 6.89
CA ALA A 147 -4.31 -4.46 7.78
C ALA A 147 -5.35 -4.48 8.92
N ASP A 148 -6.60 -4.85 8.62
CA ASP A 148 -7.67 -4.98 9.61
C ASP A 148 -7.39 -6.12 10.59
N ARG A 149 -6.92 -7.27 10.08
CA ARG A 149 -6.53 -8.40 10.94
C ARG A 149 -5.39 -8.03 11.89
N LYS A 150 -4.41 -7.24 11.41
CA LYS A 150 -3.32 -6.75 12.25
C LYS A 150 -3.84 -5.93 13.42
N VAL A 151 -4.82 -5.04 13.19
CA VAL A 151 -5.42 -4.25 14.29
C VAL A 151 -5.99 -5.16 15.38
N ILE A 152 -6.71 -6.22 15.01
CA ILE A 152 -7.29 -7.17 15.97
C ILE A 152 -6.18 -7.92 16.69
N HIS A 153 -5.17 -8.45 16.00
CA HIS A 153 -4.04 -9.13 16.63
C HIS A 153 -3.30 -8.22 17.60
N ASP A 154 -2.99 -6.99 17.22
CA ASP A 154 -2.30 -6.02 18.08
C ASP A 154 -3.15 -5.70 19.32
N THR A 155 -4.46 -5.47 19.15
CA THR A 155 -5.37 -5.14 20.27
C THR A 155 -5.51 -6.31 21.26
N ILE A 156 -5.67 -7.53 20.77
CA ILE A 156 -5.83 -8.71 21.64
C ILE A 156 -4.49 -9.08 22.29
N GLY A 157 -3.36 -8.86 21.61
CA GLY A 157 -2.03 -9.10 22.18
C GLY A 157 -1.69 -8.23 23.41
N GLU A 158 -2.48 -7.18 23.68
CA GLU A 158 -2.39 -6.36 24.90
C GLU A 158 -3.23 -6.90 26.06
N ILE A 159 -4.00 -8.00 25.85
CA ILE A 159 -4.93 -8.56 26.83
C ILE A 159 -4.41 -9.93 27.29
N ASP A 160 -4.08 -10.04 28.59
CA ASP A 160 -3.59 -11.27 29.17
C ASP A 160 -4.63 -12.41 29.10
N GLY A 161 -4.17 -13.62 28.87
CA GLY A 161 -4.99 -14.83 28.83
C GLY A 161 -5.72 -15.09 27.51
N LEU A 162 -5.45 -14.27 26.49
CA LEU A 162 -6.02 -14.44 25.15
C LEU A 162 -4.93 -14.58 24.09
N GLU A 163 -5.24 -15.38 23.09
CA GLU A 163 -4.44 -15.50 21.88
C GLU A 163 -5.28 -15.35 20.61
N THR A 164 -4.64 -15.06 19.50
CA THR A 164 -5.29 -14.93 18.19
C THR A 164 -4.55 -15.69 17.13
N ILE A 165 -5.29 -16.33 16.24
CA ILE A 165 -4.78 -16.94 15.03
C ILE A 165 -5.49 -16.36 13.80
N SER A 166 -4.79 -16.36 12.64
CA SER A 166 -5.42 -16.04 11.35
C SER A 166 -5.61 -17.32 10.55
N GLU A 167 -6.86 -17.64 10.25
CA GLU A 167 -7.28 -18.82 9.47
C GLU A 167 -7.77 -18.45 8.08
N GLY A 168 -7.79 -19.42 7.18
CA GLY A 168 -8.23 -19.23 5.79
C GLY A 168 -7.16 -18.64 4.88
N SER A 169 -7.53 -18.36 3.64
CA SER A 169 -6.63 -17.87 2.61
C SER A 169 -7.28 -16.78 1.75
N GLY A 170 -6.47 -15.92 1.13
CA GLY A 170 -6.95 -14.87 0.24
C GLY A 170 -7.99 -13.96 0.91
N THR A 171 -9.13 -13.82 0.24
CA THR A 171 -10.27 -12.98 0.69
C THR A 171 -11.04 -13.55 1.87
N ASP A 172 -10.91 -14.88 2.11
CA ASP A 172 -11.65 -15.57 3.17
C ASP A 172 -10.85 -15.67 4.48
N ARG A 173 -9.71 -14.98 4.53
CA ARG A 173 -8.86 -15.01 5.72
C ARG A 173 -9.43 -14.16 6.85
N GLN A 174 -9.58 -14.79 8.00
CA GLN A 174 -10.24 -14.26 9.20
C GLN A 174 -9.36 -14.41 10.44
N VAL A 175 -9.74 -13.76 11.55
CA VAL A 175 -9.09 -13.88 12.86
C VAL A 175 -10.00 -14.67 13.78
N VAL A 176 -9.41 -15.56 14.55
CA VAL A 176 -10.05 -16.24 15.69
C VAL A 176 -9.40 -15.75 16.96
N ILE A 177 -10.23 -15.34 17.93
CA ILE A 177 -9.83 -14.97 19.29
C ILE A 177 -10.18 -16.14 20.20
N MET A 178 -9.23 -16.59 21.02
CA MET A 178 -9.43 -17.72 21.93
C MET A 178 -8.68 -17.50 23.24
N VAL A 179 -9.05 -18.27 24.27
CA VAL A 179 -8.31 -18.31 25.53
C VAL A 179 -6.93 -18.93 25.26
N GLU A 180 -5.88 -18.32 25.81
CA GLU A 180 -4.52 -18.83 25.72
C GLU A 180 -4.43 -20.23 26.35
N THR A 181 -3.95 -21.20 25.57
CA THR A 181 -3.75 -22.57 26.03
C THR A 181 -2.40 -22.64 26.72
N THR A 182 -2.42 -22.59 28.07
CA THR A 182 -1.20 -22.83 28.87
C THR A 182 -0.76 -24.27 28.64
N GLY A 183 0.34 -24.47 27.85
CA GLY A 183 0.96 -25.76 27.60
C GLY A 183 1.82 -26.22 28.79
#